data_93cecd9aeec4f900e3ac52e9c2fd73b5
#
_entry.id   93cecd9aeec4f900e3ac52e9c2fd73b5
#
_cell.length_a   1.000
_cell.length_b   1.000
_cell.length_c   1.000
_cell.angle_alpha   90.00
_cell.angle_beta   90.00
_cell.angle_gamma   90.00
#
_symmetry.space_group_name_H-M   'P 1'
#
loop_
_entity.id
_entity.type
_entity.pdbx_description
1 polymer ?
#
loop_
_entity_poly.entity_id
_entity_poly.type
_entity_poly.pdbx_seq_one_letter_code
_entity_poly.pdbx_strand_id
1 'polypeptide(L)'
;MSGDVTVTGFGVRTAFGAGADALRRGVFAGVPSFAATTRFDTGPYRTAMAGAAADGPGMVEGWALRHALAECGEGALAMAGLGPGVEAAVLLGVAGDHTSVTRYWRGAGSDGSRGSVVAGRAHAEEPQMSQSRAREKRPVPGASTDVKRVADAVPATDSERVGDAVPARLTELLAGELGLTGPRLTFTNACVASAAAIIHACRLISSGRIDAAVCGGGYLVEEETFGKFDSGRALSSDGMVRPFSADRSGLLLGDGVAVVVLESAEHARRRGARPLAGVVGWGAASDAHHIAQPHPEGVGLARAARQAMRLAGDPDGAALDYVNAHGTGTKYNDGAETRGLRAAFPERAESIPVSSTKSTTGHLLEAAGVVEFVITMLALTDGVLPPTAGFTRPDPECDLDYVPNEPRRADPRRALTVNAAFGGANTALVLERP
;
A
#
# COMPACT_ATOMS: atom_id res chain seq x y z
N MET A 1 -8.36 -30.23 -0.43
CA MET A 1 -7.77 -29.53 0.72
C MET A 1 -7.06 -28.34 0.11
N SER A 2 -7.56 -27.12 0.33
CA SER A 2 -6.83 -25.92 -0.06
C SER A 2 -5.54 -25.91 0.74
N GLY A 3 -4.40 -25.73 0.08
CA GLY A 3 -3.13 -25.60 0.79
C GLY A 3 -3.18 -24.38 1.70
N ASP A 4 -3.13 -24.59 2.99
CA ASP A 4 -3.13 -23.52 3.97
C ASP A 4 -1.89 -22.65 3.78
N VAL A 5 -2.08 -21.35 3.75
CA VAL A 5 -0.99 -20.37 3.60
C VAL A 5 -0.64 -19.82 4.97
N THR A 6 0.64 -19.80 5.28
CA THR A 6 1.13 -19.27 6.56
C THR A 6 2.18 -18.19 6.36
N VAL A 7 2.20 -17.22 7.27
CA VAL A 7 3.25 -16.19 7.36
C VAL A 7 4.34 -16.71 8.28
N THR A 8 5.58 -16.73 7.82
CA THR A 8 6.72 -17.21 8.61
C THR A 8 7.75 -16.13 8.94
N GLY A 9 7.70 -15.00 8.25
CA GLY A 9 8.59 -13.88 8.52
C GLY A 9 8.05 -12.56 7.96
N PHE A 10 8.53 -11.47 8.52
CA PHE A 10 8.28 -10.13 8.00
C PHE A 10 9.40 -9.16 8.35
N GLY A 11 9.57 -8.16 7.52
CA GLY A 11 10.31 -6.94 7.80
C GLY A 11 9.43 -5.73 7.51
N VAL A 12 9.52 -4.69 8.32
CA VAL A 12 8.70 -3.48 8.16
C VAL A 12 9.48 -2.25 8.58
N ARG A 13 9.30 -1.16 7.84
CA ARG A 13 9.83 0.16 8.16
C ARG A 13 8.79 1.22 7.82
N THR A 14 8.56 2.15 8.72
CA THR A 14 7.64 3.28 8.57
C THR A 14 8.29 4.55 9.12
N ALA A 15 7.58 5.66 9.15
CA ALA A 15 8.04 6.89 9.81
C ALA A 15 8.39 6.69 11.31
N PHE A 16 7.89 5.64 11.95
CA PHE A 16 8.23 5.29 13.33
C PHE A 16 9.58 4.57 13.46
N GLY A 17 10.19 4.16 12.35
CA GLY A 17 11.41 3.35 12.30
C GLY A 17 11.17 1.92 11.85
N ALA A 18 12.17 1.06 12.03
CA ALA A 18 12.15 -0.33 11.59
C ALA A 18 11.63 -1.30 12.66
N GLY A 19 10.95 -2.36 12.21
CA GLY A 19 10.53 -3.51 13.00
C GLY A 19 9.22 -3.32 13.77
N ALA A 20 8.76 -4.41 14.36
CA ALA A 20 7.50 -4.48 15.09
C ALA A 20 7.43 -3.53 16.29
N ASP A 21 8.55 -3.34 17.00
CA ASP A 21 8.59 -2.47 18.17
C ASP A 21 8.38 -1.00 17.82
N ALA A 22 8.83 -0.56 16.65
CA ALA A 22 8.54 0.78 16.14
C ALA A 22 7.03 0.95 15.88
N LEU A 23 6.37 -0.03 15.28
CA LEU A 23 4.90 -0.02 15.11
C LEU A 23 4.17 -0.01 16.45
N ARG A 24 4.63 -0.78 17.44
CA ARG A 24 4.02 -0.80 18.78
C ARG A 24 4.10 0.55 19.47
N ARG A 25 5.25 1.23 19.39
CA ARG A 25 5.44 2.56 19.99
C ARG A 25 4.65 3.66 19.29
N GLY A 26 4.39 3.53 18.00
CA GLY A 26 3.65 4.52 17.21
C GLY A 26 2.19 4.11 16.99
N VAL A 27 1.97 3.14 16.11
CA VAL A 27 0.63 2.76 15.64
C VAL A 27 -0.24 2.23 16.77
N PHE A 28 0.28 1.25 17.55
CA PHE A 28 -0.51 0.66 18.65
C PHE A 28 -0.66 1.61 19.84
N ALA A 29 0.23 2.56 20.02
CA ALA A 29 0.06 3.61 21.03
C ALA A 29 -0.84 4.78 20.57
N GLY A 30 -1.32 4.76 19.33
CA GLY A 30 -2.17 5.82 18.78
C GLY A 30 -1.46 7.16 18.60
N VAL A 31 -0.11 7.14 18.44
CA VAL A 31 0.69 8.35 18.29
C VAL A 31 0.88 8.66 16.80
N PRO A 32 0.36 9.77 16.25
CA PRO A 32 0.58 10.14 14.86
C PRO A 32 2.05 10.45 14.56
N SER A 33 2.52 10.03 13.37
CA SER A 33 3.89 10.31 12.88
C SER A 33 4.01 11.61 12.08
N PHE A 34 2.97 12.44 12.04
CA PHE A 34 2.90 13.57 11.13
C PHE A 34 3.77 14.74 11.59
N ALA A 35 4.60 15.22 10.68
CA ALA A 35 5.42 16.40 10.83
C ALA A 35 5.52 17.15 9.49
N ALA A 36 5.97 18.41 9.53
CA ALA A 36 6.26 19.13 8.30
C ALA A 36 7.43 18.46 7.58
N THR A 37 7.20 18.04 6.33
CA THR A 37 8.27 17.43 5.54
C THR A 37 9.23 18.50 5.02
N THR A 38 10.50 18.19 5.03
CA THR A 38 11.59 19.02 4.48
C THR A 38 12.20 18.46 3.22
N ARG A 39 11.63 17.38 2.68
CA ARG A 39 12.14 16.67 1.49
C ARG A 39 12.00 17.47 0.19
N PHE A 40 11.06 18.39 0.16
CA PHE A 40 10.76 19.28 -0.97
C PHE A 40 10.10 20.57 -0.48
N ASP A 41 10.01 21.60 -1.35
CA ASP A 41 9.31 22.83 -1.04
C ASP A 41 7.79 22.59 -0.93
N THR A 42 7.25 22.81 0.26
CA THR A 42 5.81 22.63 0.54
C THR A 42 5.00 23.91 0.41
N GLY A 43 5.63 25.04 0.13
CA GLY A 43 4.95 26.35 0.01
C GLY A 43 3.80 26.39 -1.01
N PRO A 44 3.87 25.68 -2.15
CA PRO A 44 2.77 25.62 -3.13
C PRO A 44 1.55 24.82 -2.70
N TYR A 45 1.66 23.95 -1.65
CA TYR A 45 0.64 22.98 -1.28
C TYR A 45 -0.18 23.44 -0.07
N ARG A 46 -1.38 22.87 0.10
CA ARG A 46 -2.30 23.21 1.22
C ARG A 46 -1.82 22.74 2.58
N THR A 47 -0.93 21.79 2.63
CA THR A 47 -0.31 21.30 3.87
C THR A 47 1.16 21.01 3.64
N ALA A 48 1.96 21.16 4.70
CA ALA A 48 3.34 20.70 4.73
C ALA A 48 3.48 19.33 5.39
N MET A 49 2.38 18.78 5.95
CA MET A 49 2.43 17.64 6.86
C MET A 49 2.48 16.31 6.09
N ALA A 50 3.32 15.41 6.57
CA ALA A 50 3.42 14.02 6.12
C ALA A 50 3.94 13.11 7.23
N GLY A 51 3.66 11.82 7.13
CA GLY A 51 4.28 10.77 7.96
C GLY A 51 5.61 10.31 7.33
N ALA A 52 6.56 11.23 7.17
CA ALA A 52 7.84 10.97 6.53
C ALA A 52 8.94 10.67 7.55
N ALA A 53 9.70 9.58 7.34
CA ALA A 53 10.84 9.26 8.18
C ALA A 53 11.94 10.31 8.05
N ALA A 54 12.58 10.64 9.16
CA ALA A 54 13.65 11.65 9.20
C ALA A 54 14.89 11.24 8.38
N ASP A 55 15.12 9.93 8.26
CA ASP A 55 16.21 9.31 7.49
C ASP A 55 15.79 8.89 6.08
N GLY A 56 14.64 9.37 5.60
CA GLY A 56 14.09 9.03 4.29
C GLY A 56 14.71 9.81 3.13
N PRO A 57 14.26 9.55 1.90
CA PRO A 57 14.80 10.16 0.69
C PRO A 57 14.87 11.69 0.79
N GLY A 58 16.01 12.25 0.38
CA GLY A 58 16.26 13.69 0.49
C GLY A 58 16.85 14.13 1.83
N MET A 59 16.80 13.30 2.87
CA MET A 59 17.45 13.53 4.16
C MET A 59 18.80 12.81 4.26
N VAL A 60 18.91 11.61 3.66
CA VAL A 60 20.15 10.83 3.63
C VAL A 60 20.59 10.64 2.19
N GLU A 61 21.82 11.06 1.88
CA GLU A 61 22.37 10.88 0.54
C GLU A 61 22.50 9.39 0.20
N GLY A 62 22.02 9.03 -1.02
CA GLY A 62 22.06 7.64 -1.50
C GLY A 62 20.94 6.74 -1.00
N TRP A 63 20.11 7.19 -0.05
CA TRP A 63 18.98 6.39 0.43
C TRP A 63 17.85 6.35 -0.62
N ALA A 64 17.34 5.16 -0.90
CA ALA A 64 16.33 4.91 -1.93
C ALA A 64 15.35 3.83 -1.50
N LEU A 65 14.19 3.76 -2.15
CA LEU A 65 13.16 2.76 -1.89
C LEU A 65 13.69 1.32 -1.97
N ARG A 66 14.60 1.06 -2.94
CA ARG A 66 15.22 -0.27 -3.09
C ARG A 66 15.96 -0.73 -1.83
N HIS A 67 16.69 0.16 -1.15
CA HIS A 67 17.43 -0.19 0.06
C HIS A 67 16.49 -0.54 1.22
N ALA A 68 15.40 0.21 1.39
CA ALA A 68 14.39 -0.11 2.40
C ALA A 68 13.67 -1.44 2.10
N LEU A 69 13.41 -1.74 0.83
CA LEU A 69 12.86 -3.04 0.42
C LEU A 69 13.82 -4.19 0.71
N ALA A 70 15.11 -4.02 0.40
CA ALA A 70 16.14 -5.03 0.68
C ALA A 70 16.28 -5.26 2.19
N GLU A 71 16.42 -4.21 3.00
CA GLU A 71 16.48 -4.29 4.47
C GLU A 71 15.27 -5.04 5.06
N CYS A 72 14.06 -4.70 4.61
CA CYS A 72 12.84 -5.38 5.05
C CYS A 72 12.81 -6.84 4.55
N GLY A 73 13.29 -7.11 3.34
CA GLY A 73 13.37 -8.44 2.77
C GLY A 73 14.34 -9.36 3.51
N GLU A 74 15.54 -8.85 3.80
CA GLU A 74 16.55 -9.56 4.61
C GLU A 74 16.00 -9.88 6.01
N GLY A 75 15.37 -8.91 6.66
CA GLY A 75 14.72 -9.11 7.95
C GLY A 75 13.61 -10.16 7.91
N ALA A 76 12.79 -10.16 6.86
CA ALA A 76 11.72 -11.13 6.65
C ALA A 76 12.26 -12.56 6.45
N LEU A 77 13.28 -12.71 5.60
CA LEU A 77 13.93 -14.00 5.37
C LEU A 77 14.66 -14.53 6.61
N ALA A 78 15.40 -13.66 7.32
CA ALA A 78 16.07 -14.02 8.57
C ALA A 78 15.08 -14.52 9.62
N MET A 79 13.94 -13.83 9.80
CA MET A 79 12.87 -14.24 10.72
C MET A 79 12.25 -15.58 10.29
N ALA A 80 12.04 -15.76 8.99
CA ALA A 80 11.54 -17.02 8.44
C ALA A 80 12.58 -18.17 8.54
N GLY A 81 13.84 -17.90 8.81
CA GLY A 81 14.93 -18.90 8.76
C GLY A 81 15.21 -19.39 7.33
N LEU A 82 15.04 -18.51 6.34
CA LEU A 82 15.36 -18.74 4.94
C LEU A 82 16.60 -17.94 4.55
N GLY A 83 17.37 -18.43 3.57
CA GLY A 83 18.57 -17.78 3.09
C GLY A 83 18.63 -17.66 1.57
N PRO A 84 19.74 -17.13 1.03
CA PRO A 84 19.96 -17.05 -0.41
C PRO A 84 19.90 -18.42 -1.08
N GLY A 85 19.44 -18.47 -2.32
CA GLY A 85 19.28 -19.70 -3.10
C GLY A 85 17.93 -20.39 -2.93
N VAL A 86 17.04 -19.86 -2.06
CA VAL A 86 15.69 -20.42 -1.90
C VAL A 86 14.86 -20.14 -3.16
N GLU A 87 14.16 -21.17 -3.63
CA GLU A 87 13.17 -21.05 -4.69
C GLU A 87 11.87 -20.46 -4.12
N ALA A 88 11.84 -19.13 -3.99
CA ALA A 88 10.66 -18.39 -3.57
C ALA A 88 10.27 -17.37 -4.66
N ALA A 89 8.98 -17.26 -4.95
CA ALA A 89 8.49 -16.22 -5.85
C ALA A 89 8.61 -14.83 -5.19
N VAL A 90 8.94 -13.80 -5.97
CA VAL A 90 8.97 -12.41 -5.50
C VAL A 90 7.80 -11.64 -6.12
N LEU A 91 6.90 -11.15 -5.28
CA LEU A 91 5.72 -10.41 -5.69
C LEU A 91 5.72 -9.03 -5.02
N LEU A 92 5.88 -7.98 -5.80
CA LEU A 92 6.08 -6.64 -5.27
C LEU A 92 4.99 -5.67 -5.74
N GLY A 93 4.36 -4.95 -4.81
CA GLY A 93 3.42 -3.86 -5.06
C GLY A 93 4.13 -2.51 -4.96
N VAL A 94 4.43 -1.86 -6.08
CA VAL A 94 5.15 -0.59 -6.14
C VAL A 94 4.77 0.21 -7.37
N ALA A 95 4.89 1.54 -7.30
CA ALA A 95 4.78 2.42 -8.46
C ALA A 95 6.14 2.76 -9.09
N GLY A 96 7.23 2.45 -8.43
CA GLY A 96 8.59 2.88 -8.76
C GLY A 96 9.12 3.91 -7.76
N ASP A 97 10.40 4.21 -7.80
CA ASP A 97 11.02 5.30 -7.04
C ASP A 97 11.10 6.56 -7.89
N HIS A 98 10.12 7.44 -7.74
CA HIS A 98 10.03 8.70 -8.50
C HIS A 98 10.93 9.82 -7.95
N THR A 99 11.53 9.67 -6.78
CA THR A 99 12.45 10.68 -6.21
C THR A 99 13.65 10.90 -7.11
N SER A 100 14.14 9.85 -7.75
CA SER A 100 15.24 9.88 -8.71
C SER A 100 14.90 10.67 -9.98
N VAL A 101 13.68 10.52 -10.47
CA VAL A 101 13.18 11.25 -11.66
C VAL A 101 13.06 12.74 -11.37
N THR A 102 12.48 13.11 -10.24
CA THR A 102 12.33 14.50 -9.80
C THR A 102 13.71 15.19 -9.67
N ARG A 103 14.70 14.52 -9.06
CA ARG A 103 16.07 15.03 -8.94
C ARG A 103 16.72 15.23 -10.32
N TYR A 104 16.56 14.28 -11.22
CA TYR A 104 17.09 14.38 -12.60
C TYR A 104 16.57 15.62 -13.30
N TRP A 105 15.26 15.85 -13.30
CA TRP A 105 14.66 17.01 -13.96
C TRP A 105 15.07 18.34 -13.34
N ARG A 106 15.24 18.40 -12.03
CA ARG A 106 15.74 19.61 -11.33
C ARG A 106 17.20 19.89 -11.65
N GLY A 107 18.06 18.85 -11.68
CA GLY A 107 19.47 18.99 -12.06
C GLY A 107 19.65 19.41 -13.52
N ALA A 108 18.84 18.88 -14.43
CA ALA A 108 18.89 19.27 -15.85
C ALA A 108 18.44 20.72 -16.13
N GLY A 109 17.62 21.31 -15.24
CA GLY A 109 17.21 22.72 -15.36
C GLY A 109 18.22 23.72 -14.83
N SER A 110 19.18 23.30 -13.98
CA SER A 110 20.23 24.17 -13.42
C SER A 110 21.44 24.35 -14.35
N ASP A 111 21.61 23.47 -15.33
CA ASP A 111 22.68 23.56 -16.33
C ASP A 111 22.13 24.29 -17.56
N GLY A 112 22.34 25.61 -17.63
CA GLY A 112 21.76 26.55 -18.62
C GLY A 112 22.06 26.28 -20.10
N SER A 113 22.43 25.06 -20.48
CA SER A 113 22.74 24.62 -21.86
C SER A 113 21.62 23.82 -22.53
N ARG A 114 20.48 23.56 -21.90
CA ARG A 114 19.37 22.80 -22.51
C ARG A 114 18.13 23.67 -22.63
N GLY A 115 17.75 23.90 -23.88
CA GLY A 115 16.72 24.82 -24.32
C GLY A 115 15.42 24.74 -23.50
N SER A 116 14.90 25.93 -23.21
CA SER A 116 13.64 26.14 -22.50
C SER A 116 12.49 25.37 -23.18
N VAL A 117 11.97 24.38 -22.50
CA VAL A 117 10.62 23.88 -22.84
C VAL A 117 9.66 24.91 -22.25
N VAL A 118 9.17 25.79 -23.11
CA VAL A 118 8.16 26.79 -22.78
C VAL A 118 6.91 26.08 -22.31
N ALA A 119 6.51 26.37 -21.08
CA ALA A 119 5.18 26.03 -20.57
C ALA A 119 4.15 26.83 -21.38
N GLY A 120 3.65 26.25 -22.47
CA GLY A 120 2.56 26.79 -23.26
C GLY A 120 1.27 26.75 -22.44
N ARG A 121 0.72 27.92 -22.10
CA ARG A 121 -0.65 28.05 -21.62
C ARG A 121 -1.58 27.49 -22.70
N ALA A 122 -2.18 26.34 -22.47
CA ALA A 122 -3.27 25.84 -23.30
C ALA A 122 -4.54 26.64 -22.97
N HIS A 123 -4.91 27.57 -23.84
CA HIS A 123 -6.29 28.04 -23.95
C HIS A 123 -7.10 26.91 -24.58
N ALA A 124 -8.12 26.46 -23.88
CA ALA A 124 -9.09 25.52 -24.42
C ALA A 124 -9.97 26.24 -25.45
N GLU A 125 -9.81 25.89 -26.73
CA GLU A 125 -10.82 26.10 -27.76
C GLU A 125 -11.46 24.75 -28.08
N GLU A 126 -12.79 24.71 -28.02
CA GLU A 126 -13.60 23.54 -28.39
C GLU A 126 -13.45 23.24 -29.91
N PRO A 127 -13.25 22.00 -30.32
CA PRO A 127 -13.30 21.67 -31.75
C PRO A 127 -14.72 21.32 -32.19
N GLN A 128 -15.24 22.09 -33.15
CA GLN A 128 -16.43 21.74 -33.93
C GLN A 128 -16.20 20.44 -34.72
N MET A 129 -17.19 19.54 -34.64
CA MET A 129 -17.25 18.33 -35.44
C MET A 129 -17.44 18.64 -36.93
N SER A 130 -16.55 18.22 -37.80
CA SER A 130 -16.80 18.02 -39.20
C SER A 130 -16.41 16.62 -39.63
N GLN A 131 -17.27 16.03 -40.47
CA GLN A 131 -17.26 14.65 -40.95
C GLN A 131 -16.21 14.36 -41.97
N SER A 132 -15.78 13.09 -41.98
CA SER A 132 -15.25 12.26 -43.07
C SER A 132 -13.89 12.57 -43.68
N ARG A 133 -12.98 11.64 -43.53
CA ARG A 133 -12.26 10.91 -44.59
C ARG A 133 -11.35 9.82 -44.03
N ALA A 134 -11.47 8.63 -44.58
CA ALA A 134 -10.60 7.50 -44.31
C ALA A 134 -9.12 7.89 -44.43
N ARG A 135 -8.30 7.54 -43.42
CA ARG A 135 -6.84 7.64 -43.48
C ARG A 135 -6.20 6.31 -43.20
N GLU A 136 -5.32 5.94 -44.10
CA GLU A 136 -4.41 4.80 -44.08
C GLU A 136 -3.71 4.65 -42.73
N LYS A 137 -3.57 3.40 -42.29
CA LYS A 137 -2.79 3.01 -41.10
C LYS A 137 -1.30 3.29 -41.35
N ARG A 138 -0.77 4.33 -40.69
CA ARG A 138 0.68 4.47 -40.49
C ARG A 138 1.09 3.55 -39.30
N PRO A 139 2.24 2.88 -39.37
CA PRO A 139 2.75 2.08 -38.30
C PRO A 139 3.11 2.99 -37.10
N VAL A 140 2.72 2.59 -35.91
CA VAL A 140 3.11 3.24 -34.64
C VAL A 140 4.61 3.01 -34.46
N PRO A 141 5.45 4.03 -34.24
CA PRO A 141 6.88 3.83 -33.95
C PRO A 141 7.00 3.07 -32.62
N GLY A 142 7.81 2.01 -32.62
CA GLY A 142 8.02 1.14 -31.48
C GLY A 142 8.57 1.90 -30.25
N ALA A 143 7.99 1.67 -29.10
CA ALA A 143 8.30 2.25 -27.78
C ALA A 143 9.71 1.90 -27.24
N SER A 144 10.57 1.27 -28.04
CA SER A 144 11.87 0.75 -27.60
C SER A 144 13.05 1.75 -27.76
N THR A 145 12.89 2.82 -28.52
CA THR A 145 14.01 3.72 -28.82
C THR A 145 14.15 4.92 -27.89
N ASP A 146 13.06 5.35 -27.23
CA ASP A 146 13.10 6.55 -26.40
C ASP A 146 13.66 6.31 -24.99
N VAL A 147 13.41 5.13 -24.41
CA VAL A 147 13.97 4.77 -23.09
C VAL A 147 15.49 4.67 -23.14
N LYS A 148 16.04 4.14 -24.22
CA LYS A 148 17.49 4.03 -24.42
C LYS A 148 18.17 5.40 -24.58
N ARG A 149 17.52 6.35 -25.27
CA ARG A 149 18.05 7.72 -25.44
C ARG A 149 18.06 8.52 -24.13
N VAL A 150 17.09 8.30 -23.22
CA VAL A 150 17.09 8.95 -21.93
C VAL A 150 18.22 8.41 -21.05
N ALA A 151 18.45 7.09 -21.06
CA ALA A 151 19.54 6.46 -20.30
C ALA A 151 20.94 6.93 -20.75
N ASP A 152 21.16 7.14 -22.06
CA ASP A 152 22.45 7.58 -22.59
C ASP A 152 22.78 9.06 -22.29
N ALA A 153 21.83 9.85 -21.79
CA ALA A 153 22.01 11.28 -21.46
C ALA A 153 22.28 11.54 -19.96
N VAL A 154 22.24 10.50 -19.11
CA VAL A 154 22.38 10.60 -17.66
C VAL A 154 23.74 10.05 -17.24
N PRO A 155 24.50 10.72 -16.33
CA PRO A 155 25.71 10.17 -15.75
C PRO A 155 25.49 8.77 -15.17
N ALA A 156 26.48 7.88 -15.26
CA ALA A 156 26.34 6.46 -14.88
C ALA A 156 25.77 6.23 -13.48
N THR A 157 26.06 7.12 -12.49
CA THR A 157 25.51 7.10 -11.14
C THR A 157 24.04 7.47 -11.05
N ASP A 158 23.52 8.29 -11.98
CA ASP A 158 22.11 8.69 -12.00
C ASP A 158 21.26 7.76 -12.88
N SER A 159 21.85 7.08 -13.86
CA SER A 159 21.11 6.15 -14.73
C SER A 159 20.58 4.93 -13.97
N GLU A 160 21.31 4.45 -12.96
CA GLU A 160 20.81 3.39 -12.07
C GLU A 160 19.60 3.84 -11.28
N ARG A 161 19.64 5.07 -10.73
CA ARG A 161 18.56 5.66 -9.93
C ARG A 161 17.31 5.93 -10.77
N VAL A 162 17.46 6.41 -12.01
CA VAL A 162 16.32 6.58 -12.93
C VAL A 162 15.69 5.24 -13.29
N GLY A 163 16.50 4.18 -13.35
CA GLY A 163 15.99 2.82 -13.54
C GLY A 163 15.06 2.35 -12.43
N ASP A 164 15.24 2.82 -11.19
CA ASP A 164 14.40 2.45 -10.03
C ASP A 164 12.98 3.05 -10.13
N ALA A 165 12.74 4.04 -11.01
CA ALA A 165 11.40 4.51 -11.33
C ALA A 165 10.57 3.48 -12.13
N VAL A 166 11.21 2.44 -12.68
CA VAL A 166 10.51 1.34 -13.36
C VAL A 166 10.12 0.27 -12.34
N PRO A 167 8.81 0.07 -12.06
CA PRO A 167 8.37 -0.82 -10.99
C PRO A 167 8.93 -2.26 -11.09
N ALA A 168 8.96 -2.83 -12.30
CA ALA A 168 9.46 -4.17 -12.54
C ALA A 168 10.95 -4.31 -12.18
N ARG A 169 11.76 -3.24 -12.36
CA ARG A 169 13.17 -3.26 -12.00
C ARG A 169 13.39 -3.38 -10.49
N LEU A 170 12.54 -2.75 -9.67
CA LEU A 170 12.60 -2.90 -8.22
C LEU A 170 12.36 -4.35 -7.78
N THR A 171 11.44 -5.06 -8.46
CA THR A 171 11.20 -6.49 -8.19
C THR A 171 12.41 -7.35 -8.56
N GLU A 172 13.04 -7.06 -9.71
CA GLU A 172 14.26 -7.75 -10.15
C GLU A 172 15.44 -7.50 -9.19
N LEU A 173 15.64 -6.25 -8.78
CA LEU A 173 16.69 -5.87 -7.83
C LEU A 173 16.48 -6.56 -6.49
N LEU A 174 15.27 -6.51 -5.94
CA LEU A 174 14.95 -7.17 -4.68
C LEU A 174 15.22 -8.69 -4.74
N ALA A 175 14.78 -9.34 -5.81
CA ALA A 175 15.02 -10.77 -5.99
C ALA A 175 16.52 -11.09 -6.06
N GLY A 176 17.30 -10.26 -6.77
CA GLY A 176 18.75 -10.40 -6.90
C GLY A 176 19.48 -10.16 -5.58
N GLU A 177 19.16 -9.10 -4.84
CA GLU A 177 19.77 -8.77 -3.54
C GLU A 177 19.47 -9.84 -2.49
N LEU A 178 18.27 -10.41 -2.48
CA LEU A 178 17.89 -11.49 -1.58
C LEU A 178 18.34 -12.88 -2.06
N GLY A 179 18.93 -13.00 -3.25
CA GLY A 179 19.38 -14.26 -3.82
C GLY A 179 18.24 -15.26 -4.10
N LEU A 180 17.04 -14.78 -4.45
CA LEU A 180 15.87 -15.61 -4.69
C LEU A 180 15.76 -16.01 -6.17
N THR A 181 15.39 -17.27 -6.44
CA THR A 181 15.43 -17.85 -7.80
C THR A 181 14.05 -18.09 -8.42
N GLY A 182 12.96 -17.90 -7.66
CA GLY A 182 11.60 -18.13 -8.12
C GLY A 182 11.05 -17.06 -9.10
N PRO A 183 9.80 -17.20 -9.53
CA PRO A 183 9.10 -16.24 -10.39
C PRO A 183 9.05 -14.82 -9.79
N ARG A 184 9.03 -13.80 -10.67
CA ARG A 184 9.01 -12.39 -10.28
C ARG A 184 7.81 -11.70 -10.89
N LEU A 185 6.99 -11.07 -10.05
CA LEU A 185 5.78 -10.36 -10.49
C LEU A 185 5.69 -9.00 -9.82
N THR A 186 5.28 -8.01 -10.60
CA THR A 186 5.11 -6.63 -10.13
C THR A 186 3.65 -6.22 -10.26
N PHE A 187 3.14 -5.59 -9.23
CA PHE A 187 1.77 -5.09 -9.14
C PHE A 187 1.79 -3.56 -9.05
N THR A 188 1.03 -2.88 -9.92
CA THR A 188 1.01 -1.42 -10.04
C THR A 188 -0.42 -0.86 -9.95
N ASN A 189 -1.30 -1.56 -9.24
CA ASN A 189 -2.71 -1.19 -9.09
C ASN A 189 -2.94 -0.29 -7.86
N ALA A 190 -2.12 0.76 -7.74
CA ALA A 190 -2.21 1.83 -6.73
C ALA A 190 -2.28 1.28 -5.29
N CYS A 191 -3.10 1.87 -4.43
CA CYS A 191 -3.13 1.61 -2.99
C CYS A 191 -3.44 0.15 -2.59
N VAL A 192 -3.88 -0.69 -3.52
CA VAL A 192 -4.10 -2.14 -3.28
C VAL A 192 -2.96 -3.02 -3.81
N ALA A 193 -1.88 -2.43 -4.34
CA ALA A 193 -0.85 -3.17 -5.07
C ALA A 193 -0.20 -4.28 -4.23
N SER A 194 0.26 -3.98 -3.02
CA SER A 194 0.90 -4.99 -2.16
C SER A 194 -0.10 -6.02 -1.60
N ALA A 195 -1.34 -5.62 -1.30
CA ALA A 195 -2.39 -6.58 -0.95
C ALA A 195 -2.72 -7.53 -2.12
N ALA A 196 -2.77 -7.01 -3.35
CA ALA A 196 -2.97 -7.83 -4.55
C ALA A 196 -1.80 -8.80 -4.78
N ALA A 197 -0.56 -8.38 -4.49
CA ALA A 197 0.62 -9.25 -4.51
C ALA A 197 0.47 -10.42 -3.51
N ILE A 198 0.07 -10.14 -2.27
CA ILE A 198 -0.22 -11.16 -1.25
C ILE A 198 -1.33 -12.10 -1.72
N ILE A 199 -2.46 -11.58 -2.21
CA ILE A 199 -3.56 -12.39 -2.73
C ILE A 199 -3.09 -13.33 -3.87
N HIS A 200 -2.26 -12.81 -4.77
CA HIS A 200 -1.75 -13.62 -5.87
C HIS A 200 -0.80 -14.72 -5.39
N ALA A 201 0.08 -14.42 -4.44
CA ALA A 201 0.93 -15.42 -3.79
C ALA A 201 0.11 -16.51 -3.10
N CYS A 202 -0.93 -16.14 -2.34
CA CYS A 202 -1.83 -17.10 -1.72
C CYS A 202 -2.47 -18.04 -2.75
N ARG A 203 -2.89 -17.51 -3.91
CA ARG A 203 -3.45 -18.34 -5.01
C ARG A 203 -2.41 -19.30 -5.60
N LEU A 204 -1.17 -18.85 -5.79
CA LEU A 204 -0.10 -19.71 -6.31
C LEU A 204 0.26 -20.82 -5.32
N ILE A 205 0.39 -20.48 -4.03
CA ILE A 205 0.67 -21.46 -2.96
C ILE A 205 -0.49 -22.44 -2.81
N SER A 206 -1.72 -21.96 -2.69
CA SER A 206 -2.91 -22.84 -2.51
C SER A 206 -3.15 -23.77 -3.69
N SER A 207 -2.71 -23.38 -4.89
CA SER A 207 -2.80 -24.23 -6.10
C SER A 207 -1.59 -25.16 -6.26
N GLY A 208 -0.64 -25.15 -5.32
CA GLY A 208 0.57 -25.99 -5.36
C GLY A 208 1.55 -25.62 -6.47
N ARG A 209 1.49 -24.40 -7.01
CA ARG A 209 2.41 -23.94 -8.06
C ARG A 209 3.76 -23.47 -7.49
N ILE A 210 3.77 -22.98 -6.25
CA ILE A 210 4.95 -22.57 -5.50
C ILE A 210 4.76 -22.97 -4.05
N ASP A 211 5.86 -23.24 -3.34
CA ASP A 211 5.85 -23.52 -1.91
C ASP A 211 6.08 -22.27 -1.05
N ALA A 212 6.78 -21.27 -1.59
CA ALA A 212 7.15 -20.06 -0.86
C ALA A 212 7.08 -18.83 -1.75
N ALA A 213 6.75 -17.69 -1.14
CA ALA A 213 6.73 -16.38 -1.76
C ALA A 213 7.24 -15.31 -0.81
N VAL A 214 7.99 -14.34 -1.35
CA VAL A 214 8.34 -13.08 -0.71
C VAL A 214 7.46 -12.00 -1.32
N CYS A 215 6.54 -11.47 -0.53
CA CYS A 215 5.60 -10.43 -0.95
C CYS A 215 5.95 -9.12 -0.28
N GLY A 216 6.02 -8.04 -1.02
CA GLY A 216 6.36 -6.74 -0.45
C GLY A 216 5.63 -5.57 -1.09
N GLY A 217 5.86 -4.41 -0.54
CA GLY A 217 5.41 -3.14 -1.08
C GLY A 217 6.15 -1.99 -0.44
N GLY A 218 6.24 -0.90 -1.17
CA GLY A 218 6.97 0.25 -0.68
C GLY A 218 6.47 1.55 -1.32
N TYR A 219 6.43 2.58 -0.50
CA TYR A 219 6.21 3.96 -0.88
C TYR A 219 6.97 4.88 0.06
N LEU A 220 7.56 5.92 -0.50
CA LEU A 220 8.23 6.98 0.23
C LEU A 220 7.66 8.33 -0.22
N VAL A 221 7.38 9.21 0.74
CA VAL A 221 6.81 10.54 0.49
C VAL A 221 7.72 11.33 -0.43
N GLU A 222 7.18 11.73 -1.59
CA GLU A 222 7.88 12.48 -2.61
C GLU A 222 6.95 13.53 -3.24
N GLU A 223 7.54 14.56 -3.85
CA GLU A 223 6.83 15.76 -4.29
C GLU A 223 5.80 15.51 -5.39
N GLU A 224 6.12 14.64 -6.37
CA GLU A 224 5.24 14.41 -7.53
C GLU A 224 3.89 13.84 -7.08
N THR A 225 3.91 12.81 -6.24
CA THR A 225 2.69 12.19 -5.71
C THR A 225 2.00 13.11 -4.72
N PHE A 226 2.76 13.82 -3.88
CA PHE A 226 2.21 14.82 -2.97
C PHE A 226 1.40 15.88 -3.74
N GLY A 227 1.98 16.42 -4.80
CA GLY A 227 1.31 17.40 -5.67
C GLY A 227 0.07 16.83 -6.38
N LYS A 228 0.09 15.57 -6.81
CA LYS A 228 -1.09 14.89 -7.39
C LYS A 228 -2.26 14.82 -6.39
N PHE A 229 -1.98 14.42 -5.15
CA PHE A 229 -3.01 14.35 -4.10
C PHE A 229 -3.49 15.72 -3.65
N ASP A 230 -2.61 16.73 -3.61
CA ASP A 230 -3.00 18.11 -3.32
C ASP A 230 -3.90 18.69 -4.41
N SER A 231 -3.55 18.53 -5.68
CA SER A 231 -4.36 19.00 -6.83
C SER A 231 -5.74 18.35 -6.85
N GLY A 232 -5.84 17.09 -6.46
CA GLY A 232 -7.10 16.35 -6.28
C GLY A 232 -7.88 16.71 -5.01
N ARG A 233 -7.37 17.65 -4.20
CA ARG A 233 -7.95 18.06 -2.90
C ARG A 233 -8.17 16.90 -1.93
N ALA A 234 -7.31 15.87 -2.00
CA ALA A 234 -7.40 14.71 -1.12
C ALA A 234 -6.58 14.88 0.16
N LEU A 235 -5.56 15.77 0.15
CA LEU A 235 -4.75 16.03 1.33
C LEU A 235 -5.55 16.80 2.40
N SER A 236 -5.29 16.47 3.66
CA SER A 236 -5.85 17.14 4.82
C SER A 236 -5.50 18.63 4.82
N SER A 237 -6.49 19.48 5.03
CA SER A 237 -6.34 20.94 5.04
C SER A 237 -5.84 21.49 6.38
N ASP A 238 -5.88 20.70 7.45
CA ASP A 238 -5.47 21.07 8.80
C ASP A 238 -4.32 20.23 9.36
N GLY A 239 -3.70 19.40 8.51
CA GLY A 239 -2.55 18.59 8.88
C GLY A 239 -2.85 17.40 9.79
N MET A 240 -4.11 17.00 9.90
CA MET A 240 -4.55 15.86 10.71
C MET A 240 -5.29 14.82 9.87
N VAL A 241 -5.18 13.56 10.23
CA VAL A 241 -5.93 12.46 9.62
C VAL A 241 -6.92 11.93 10.66
N ARG A 242 -8.24 12.03 10.37
CA ARG A 242 -9.31 11.67 11.30
C ARG A 242 -10.28 10.70 10.64
N PRO A 243 -9.90 9.43 10.42
CA PRO A 243 -10.79 8.48 9.79
C PRO A 243 -12.11 8.35 10.54
N PHE A 244 -13.20 8.29 9.80
CA PHE A 244 -14.58 8.11 10.30
C PHE A 244 -15.11 9.22 11.21
N SER A 245 -14.35 10.27 11.49
CA SER A 245 -14.81 11.42 12.28
C SER A 245 -15.58 12.40 11.41
N ALA A 246 -16.57 13.08 11.99
CA ALA A 246 -17.42 14.05 11.29
C ALA A 246 -16.65 15.25 10.72
N ASP A 247 -15.53 15.61 11.34
CA ASP A 247 -14.64 16.72 10.94
C ASP A 247 -13.39 16.28 10.20
N ARG A 248 -13.41 15.06 9.59
CA ARG A 248 -12.33 14.62 8.71
C ARG A 248 -12.14 15.58 7.54
N SER A 249 -10.90 15.96 7.28
CA SER A 249 -10.54 16.97 6.27
C SER A 249 -9.72 16.43 5.09
N GLY A 250 -9.33 15.16 5.13
CA GLY A 250 -8.51 14.52 4.11
C GLY A 250 -7.46 13.58 4.70
N LEU A 251 -6.62 13.02 3.85
CA LEU A 251 -5.52 12.14 4.21
C LEU A 251 -4.19 12.91 4.28
N LEU A 252 -3.17 12.29 4.86
CA LEU A 252 -1.77 12.66 4.69
C LEU A 252 -1.01 11.46 4.15
N LEU A 253 0.02 11.71 3.35
CA LEU A 253 0.89 10.66 2.85
C LEU A 253 1.91 10.26 3.92
N GLY A 254 2.38 9.01 3.89
CA GLY A 254 3.38 8.51 4.81
C GLY A 254 4.36 7.54 4.17
N ASP A 255 5.54 7.41 4.74
CA ASP A 255 6.53 6.41 4.36
C ASP A 255 6.13 5.04 4.89
N GLY A 256 6.22 4.05 4.04
CA GLY A 256 6.04 2.66 4.42
C GLY A 256 6.69 1.69 3.46
N VAL A 257 7.37 0.71 4.03
CA VAL A 257 7.92 -0.44 3.33
C VAL A 257 7.70 -1.66 4.19
N ALA A 258 7.19 -2.74 3.62
CA ALA A 258 7.18 -4.02 4.29
C ALA A 258 7.36 -5.16 3.29
N VAL A 259 7.91 -6.24 3.82
CA VAL A 259 8.09 -7.52 3.11
C VAL A 259 7.64 -8.63 4.04
N VAL A 260 6.87 -9.59 3.53
CA VAL A 260 6.40 -10.78 4.26
C VAL A 260 6.81 -12.04 3.52
N VAL A 261 7.11 -13.09 4.26
CA VAL A 261 7.35 -14.45 3.73
C VAL A 261 6.08 -15.26 3.93
N LEU A 262 5.54 -15.76 2.83
CA LEU A 262 4.38 -16.67 2.79
C LEU A 262 4.85 -18.04 2.35
N GLU A 263 4.36 -19.07 3.03
CA GLU A 263 4.68 -20.47 2.71
C GLU A 263 3.42 -21.34 2.74
N SER A 264 3.45 -22.45 1.98
CA SER A 264 2.49 -23.50 2.24
C SER A 264 2.72 -24.04 3.67
N ALA A 265 1.64 -24.30 4.41
CA ALA A 265 1.74 -24.81 5.77
C ALA A 265 2.52 -26.15 5.82
N GLU A 266 2.47 -26.94 4.74
CA GLU A 266 3.25 -28.15 4.60
C GLU A 266 4.74 -27.87 4.47
N HIS A 267 5.15 -26.91 3.62
CA HIS A 267 6.55 -26.51 3.47
C HIS A 267 7.11 -25.98 4.78
N ALA A 268 6.40 -25.05 5.43
CA ALA A 268 6.78 -24.49 6.72
C ALA A 268 6.97 -25.58 7.79
N ARG A 269 6.03 -26.53 7.89
CA ARG A 269 6.10 -27.63 8.83
C ARG A 269 7.28 -28.57 8.55
N ARG A 270 7.54 -28.96 7.27
CA ARG A 270 8.65 -29.83 6.90
C ARG A 270 10.01 -29.29 7.34
N ARG A 271 10.19 -27.96 7.29
CA ARG A 271 11.44 -27.31 7.69
C ARG A 271 11.44 -26.81 9.15
N GLY A 272 10.38 -27.05 9.91
CA GLY A 272 10.28 -26.65 11.32
C GLY A 272 10.10 -25.15 11.54
N ALA A 273 9.57 -24.41 10.56
CA ALA A 273 9.28 -23.00 10.72
C ALA A 273 8.13 -22.77 11.70
N ARG A 274 8.21 -21.67 12.44
CA ARG A 274 7.15 -21.24 13.35
C ARG A 274 6.19 -20.31 12.60
N PRO A 275 4.90 -20.66 12.43
CA PRO A 275 3.92 -19.76 11.87
C PRO A 275 3.71 -18.52 12.75
N LEU A 276 3.59 -17.36 12.15
CA LEU A 276 3.21 -16.10 12.80
C LEU A 276 1.70 -15.85 12.68
N ALA A 277 1.11 -16.21 11.54
CA ALA A 277 -0.32 -16.16 11.28
C ALA A 277 -0.67 -17.09 10.11
N GLY A 278 -1.92 -17.55 10.04
CA GLY A 278 -2.50 -18.14 8.84
C GLY A 278 -3.15 -17.06 7.96
N VAL A 279 -3.06 -17.20 6.62
CA VAL A 279 -3.86 -16.44 5.66
C VAL A 279 -4.95 -17.36 5.16
N VAL A 280 -6.14 -17.25 5.75
CA VAL A 280 -7.22 -18.22 5.58
C VAL A 280 -8.26 -17.80 4.54
N GLY A 281 -8.21 -16.53 4.10
CA GLY A 281 -9.13 -16.05 3.08
C GLY A 281 -8.63 -14.79 2.38
N TRP A 282 -9.04 -14.64 1.11
CA TRP A 282 -8.70 -13.46 0.30
C TRP A 282 -9.80 -13.16 -0.71
N GLY A 283 -9.93 -11.89 -1.04
CA GLY A 283 -10.89 -11.41 -2.01
C GLY A 283 -10.41 -10.16 -2.74
N ALA A 284 -10.83 -10.02 -3.98
CA ALA A 284 -10.60 -8.82 -4.78
C ALA A 284 -11.81 -8.54 -5.65
N ALA A 285 -12.21 -7.27 -5.75
CA ALA A 285 -13.33 -6.82 -6.55
C ALA A 285 -13.10 -5.40 -7.08
N SER A 286 -13.87 -5.00 -8.09
CA SER A 286 -13.87 -3.64 -8.60
C SER A 286 -15.22 -2.98 -8.38
N ASP A 287 -15.21 -1.69 -8.08
CA ASP A 287 -16.41 -0.83 -8.03
C ASP A 287 -16.99 -0.59 -9.42
N ALA A 288 -16.14 -0.48 -10.45
CA ALA A 288 -16.52 -0.10 -11.82
C ALA A 288 -17.39 1.17 -11.84
N HIS A 289 -17.06 2.16 -10.99
CA HIS A 289 -17.89 3.34 -10.74
C HIS A 289 -17.23 4.64 -11.23
N HIS A 290 -16.06 4.99 -10.70
CA HIS A 290 -15.37 6.24 -10.98
C HIS A 290 -13.86 6.09 -10.85
N ILE A 291 -13.09 6.92 -11.58
CA ILE A 291 -11.62 6.83 -11.59
C ILE A 291 -10.98 7.17 -10.24
N ALA A 292 -11.57 8.05 -9.44
CA ALA A 292 -10.99 8.52 -8.17
C ALA A 292 -11.93 8.43 -6.95
N GLN A 293 -13.21 8.12 -7.16
CA GLN A 293 -14.18 8.01 -6.07
C GLN A 293 -14.63 6.56 -5.89
N PRO A 294 -14.79 6.08 -4.65
CA PRO A 294 -15.36 4.76 -4.40
C PRO A 294 -16.84 4.74 -4.81
N HIS A 295 -17.37 3.56 -5.04
CA HIS A 295 -18.82 3.41 -5.18
C HIS A 295 -19.48 3.85 -3.86
N PRO A 296 -20.47 4.77 -3.86
CA PRO A 296 -21.04 5.32 -2.63
C PRO A 296 -21.53 4.26 -1.63
N GLU A 297 -22.07 3.15 -2.12
CA GLU A 297 -22.55 2.03 -1.31
C GLU A 297 -21.46 0.99 -0.96
N GLY A 298 -20.19 1.25 -1.23
CA GLY A 298 -19.08 0.34 -0.91
C GLY A 298 -19.19 -1.05 -1.52
N VAL A 299 -19.82 -1.17 -2.71
CA VAL A 299 -20.17 -2.47 -3.32
C VAL A 299 -18.95 -3.32 -3.61
N GLY A 300 -17.86 -2.72 -4.11
CA GLY A 300 -16.62 -3.44 -4.40
C GLY A 300 -15.97 -3.97 -3.13
N LEU A 301 -15.89 -3.13 -2.09
CA LEU A 301 -15.34 -3.52 -0.79
C LEU A 301 -16.17 -4.65 -0.17
N ALA A 302 -17.50 -4.54 -0.17
CA ALA A 302 -18.39 -5.59 0.34
C ALA A 302 -18.20 -6.93 -0.41
N ARG A 303 -18.02 -6.88 -1.74
CA ARG A 303 -17.74 -8.08 -2.55
C ARG A 303 -16.41 -8.71 -2.21
N ALA A 304 -15.34 -7.91 -2.09
CA ALA A 304 -14.01 -8.38 -1.72
C ALA A 304 -14.03 -9.02 -0.32
N ALA A 305 -14.63 -8.36 0.67
CA ALA A 305 -14.76 -8.88 2.04
C ALA A 305 -15.55 -10.19 2.08
N ARG A 306 -16.72 -10.25 1.46
CA ARG A 306 -17.53 -11.49 1.39
C ARG A 306 -16.79 -12.64 0.70
N GLN A 307 -16.01 -12.34 -0.36
CA GLN A 307 -15.21 -13.37 -1.04
C GLN A 307 -14.14 -13.93 -0.11
N ALA A 308 -13.43 -13.05 0.62
CA ALA A 308 -12.41 -13.44 1.57
C ALA A 308 -12.99 -14.29 2.72
N MET A 309 -14.12 -13.86 3.28
CA MET A 309 -14.77 -14.57 4.39
C MET A 309 -15.36 -15.93 3.97
N ARG A 310 -15.93 -16.02 2.76
CA ARG A 310 -16.37 -17.33 2.24
C ARG A 310 -15.21 -18.31 2.10
N LEU A 311 -14.06 -17.84 1.61
CA LEU A 311 -12.88 -18.67 1.48
C LEU A 311 -12.33 -19.10 2.85
N ALA A 312 -12.44 -18.22 3.86
CA ALA A 312 -12.11 -18.52 5.25
C ALA A 312 -13.12 -19.45 5.98
N GLY A 313 -14.17 -19.90 5.29
CA GLY A 313 -15.20 -20.76 5.87
C GLY A 313 -16.14 -20.05 6.86
N ASP A 314 -16.19 -18.73 6.84
CA ASP A 314 -16.99 -17.89 7.74
C ASP A 314 -17.75 -16.78 6.98
N PRO A 315 -18.70 -17.15 6.10
CA PRO A 315 -19.33 -16.21 5.18
C PRO A 315 -20.08 -15.06 5.87
N ASP A 316 -20.55 -15.27 7.09
CA ASP A 316 -21.33 -14.30 7.85
C ASP A 316 -20.48 -13.51 8.86
N GLY A 317 -19.18 -13.81 8.95
CA GLY A 317 -18.26 -13.14 9.87
C GLY A 317 -18.50 -13.50 11.35
N ALA A 318 -19.04 -14.68 11.63
CA ALA A 318 -19.36 -15.11 13.00
C ALA A 318 -18.12 -15.17 13.90
N ALA A 319 -16.98 -15.54 13.35
CA ALA A 319 -15.69 -15.62 14.03
C ALA A 319 -14.78 -14.41 13.78
N LEU A 320 -15.27 -13.35 13.12
CA LEU A 320 -14.48 -12.15 12.84
C LEU A 320 -14.45 -11.24 14.08
N ASP A 321 -13.25 -11.00 14.61
CA ASP A 321 -13.02 -10.26 15.86
C ASP A 321 -12.53 -8.82 15.63
N TYR A 322 -12.01 -8.50 14.44
CA TYR A 322 -11.42 -7.20 14.15
C TYR A 322 -11.34 -6.91 12.66
N VAL A 323 -11.53 -5.65 12.28
CA VAL A 323 -11.28 -5.14 10.93
C VAL A 323 -10.25 -4.01 10.97
N ASN A 324 -9.14 -4.18 10.25
CA ASN A 324 -8.25 -3.09 9.88
C ASN A 324 -8.77 -2.49 8.58
N ALA A 325 -9.32 -1.29 8.67
CA ALA A 325 -10.00 -0.60 7.60
C ALA A 325 -9.05 0.17 6.69
N HIS A 326 -9.49 0.43 5.46
CA HIS A 326 -8.81 1.37 4.58
C HIS A 326 -8.81 2.79 5.13
N GLY A 327 -9.94 3.29 5.64
CA GLY A 327 -10.12 4.47 6.48
C GLY A 327 -9.16 5.62 6.23
N THR A 328 -9.32 6.37 5.14
CA THR A 328 -8.35 7.40 4.72
C THR A 328 -8.53 8.76 5.40
N GLY A 329 -9.62 8.97 6.14
CA GLY A 329 -9.99 10.29 6.67
C GLY A 329 -10.56 11.21 5.58
N THR A 330 -10.97 10.66 4.45
CA THR A 330 -11.61 11.42 3.37
C THR A 330 -13.13 11.27 3.41
N LYS A 331 -13.81 12.32 2.97
CA LYS A 331 -15.28 12.37 3.04
C LYS A 331 -15.96 11.22 2.29
N TYR A 332 -15.46 10.88 1.10
CA TYR A 332 -16.12 9.88 0.25
C TYR A 332 -15.78 8.45 0.65
N ASN A 333 -14.51 8.19 0.99
CA ASN A 333 -14.08 6.82 1.31
C ASN A 333 -14.75 6.30 2.58
N ASP A 334 -14.68 7.05 3.68
CA ASP A 334 -15.04 6.54 5.00
C ASP A 334 -16.53 6.20 5.11
N GLY A 335 -17.42 7.03 4.52
CA GLY A 335 -18.84 6.71 4.44
C GLY A 335 -19.15 5.52 3.54
N ALA A 336 -18.47 5.41 2.38
CA ALA A 336 -18.64 4.28 1.47
C ALA A 336 -18.12 2.97 2.11
N GLU A 337 -16.99 3.03 2.81
CA GLU A 337 -16.43 1.88 3.52
C GLU A 337 -17.34 1.40 4.65
N THR A 338 -17.91 2.31 5.44
CA THR A 338 -18.91 2.00 6.48
C THR A 338 -20.09 1.24 5.89
N ARG A 339 -20.69 1.76 4.81
CA ARG A 339 -21.79 1.08 4.10
C ARG A 339 -21.35 -0.27 3.52
N GLY A 340 -20.13 -0.35 2.98
CA GLY A 340 -19.56 -1.58 2.47
C GLY A 340 -19.39 -2.66 3.54
N LEU A 341 -18.89 -2.30 4.74
CA LEU A 341 -18.78 -3.22 5.87
C LEU A 341 -20.15 -3.65 6.39
N ARG A 342 -21.13 -2.74 6.51
CA ARG A 342 -22.52 -3.09 6.83
C ARG A 342 -23.11 -4.06 5.81
N ALA A 343 -22.90 -3.81 4.53
CA ALA A 343 -23.36 -4.72 3.49
C ALA A 343 -22.64 -6.08 3.54
N ALA A 344 -21.36 -6.12 3.89
CA ALA A 344 -20.62 -7.38 4.02
C ALA A 344 -21.10 -8.21 5.22
N PHE A 345 -21.40 -7.56 6.34
CA PHE A 345 -21.71 -8.18 7.63
C PHE A 345 -23.01 -7.62 8.24
N PRO A 346 -24.18 -7.83 7.63
CA PRO A 346 -25.42 -7.14 8.01
C PRO A 346 -25.82 -7.38 9.47
N GLU A 347 -25.55 -8.58 10.01
CA GLU A 347 -25.90 -8.93 11.40
C GLU A 347 -24.78 -8.61 12.41
N ARG A 348 -23.58 -8.29 11.94
CA ARG A 348 -22.38 -8.22 12.78
C ARG A 348 -21.65 -6.89 12.75
N ALA A 349 -21.84 -6.05 11.72
CA ALA A 349 -21.02 -4.86 11.49
C ALA A 349 -20.91 -3.95 12.72
N GLU A 350 -22.00 -3.77 13.49
CA GLU A 350 -22.00 -2.93 14.69
C GLU A 350 -21.23 -3.52 15.88
N SER A 351 -21.01 -4.83 15.87
CA SER A 351 -20.32 -5.54 16.96
C SER A 351 -18.85 -5.86 16.67
N ILE A 352 -18.39 -5.64 15.46
CA ILE A 352 -17.01 -5.91 15.08
C ILE A 352 -16.20 -4.61 15.26
N PRO A 353 -15.16 -4.61 16.12
CA PRO A 353 -14.26 -3.47 16.22
C PRO A 353 -13.56 -3.20 14.89
N VAL A 354 -13.54 -1.93 14.49
CA VAL A 354 -12.91 -1.44 13.26
C VAL A 354 -11.87 -0.39 13.64
N SER A 355 -10.70 -0.35 13.04
CA SER A 355 -9.84 0.83 13.17
C SER A 355 -9.07 1.11 11.89
N SER A 356 -8.68 2.38 11.71
CA SER A 356 -7.76 2.77 10.64
C SER A 356 -6.45 3.25 11.21
N THR A 357 -5.40 2.53 10.89
CA THR A 357 -4.03 2.87 11.29
C THR A 357 -3.41 3.98 10.45
N LYS A 358 -4.06 4.39 9.35
CA LYS A 358 -3.69 5.59 8.60
C LYS A 358 -3.83 6.88 9.41
N SER A 359 -4.60 6.84 10.50
CA SER A 359 -4.64 7.92 11.50
C SER A 359 -3.30 8.21 12.15
N THR A 360 -2.37 7.25 12.12
CA THR A 360 -1.03 7.37 12.71
C THR A 360 0.09 7.33 11.68
N THR A 361 -0.01 6.45 10.67
CA THR A 361 1.02 6.27 9.65
C THR A 361 0.88 7.23 8.46
N GLY A 362 -0.30 7.79 8.22
CA GLY A 362 -0.68 8.35 6.93
C GLY A 362 -1.00 7.25 5.91
N HIS A 363 -1.31 7.66 4.70
CA HIS A 363 -1.57 6.74 3.59
C HIS A 363 -0.26 6.34 2.93
N LEU A 364 0.06 5.05 3.00
CA LEU A 364 1.33 4.48 2.52
C LEU A 364 1.24 4.00 1.06
N LEU A 365 0.20 4.39 0.33
CA LEU A 365 -0.07 4.07 -1.08
C LEU A 365 0.15 2.58 -1.39
N GLU A 366 1.09 2.24 -2.30
CA GLU A 366 1.36 0.86 -2.71
C GLU A 366 1.82 -0.05 -1.56
N ALA A 367 2.42 0.54 -0.52
CA ALA A 367 2.83 -0.19 0.68
C ALA A 367 1.69 -0.44 1.68
N ALA A 368 0.55 0.29 1.57
CA ALA A 368 -0.52 0.25 2.56
C ALA A 368 -0.98 -1.19 2.85
N GLY A 369 -1.24 -1.97 1.81
CA GLY A 369 -1.74 -3.33 1.97
C GLY A 369 -0.83 -4.25 2.79
N VAL A 370 0.48 -4.25 2.53
CA VAL A 370 1.41 -5.12 3.24
C VAL A 370 1.75 -4.61 4.65
N VAL A 371 1.85 -3.29 4.84
CA VAL A 371 2.09 -2.72 6.19
C VAL A 371 0.89 -2.95 7.09
N GLU A 372 -0.32 -2.71 6.60
CA GLU A 372 -1.57 -2.96 7.33
C GLU A 372 -1.81 -4.46 7.57
N PHE A 373 -1.38 -5.32 6.65
CA PHE A 373 -1.33 -6.77 6.87
C PHE A 373 -0.43 -7.13 8.07
N VAL A 374 0.78 -6.56 8.15
CA VAL A 374 1.70 -6.76 9.29
C VAL A 374 1.08 -6.22 10.59
N ILE A 375 0.49 -5.02 10.56
CA ILE A 375 -0.20 -4.45 11.73
C ILE A 375 -1.35 -5.35 12.19
N THR A 376 -2.16 -5.86 11.26
CA THR A 376 -3.27 -6.77 11.55
C THR A 376 -2.77 -8.07 12.18
N MET A 377 -1.68 -8.64 11.66
CA MET A 377 -1.04 -9.82 12.24
C MET A 377 -0.53 -9.55 13.67
N LEU A 378 0.10 -8.40 13.89
CA LEU A 378 0.55 -8.00 15.25
C LEU A 378 -0.63 -7.79 16.19
N ALA A 379 -1.77 -7.27 15.74
CA ALA A 379 -2.98 -7.15 16.56
C ALA A 379 -3.47 -8.52 17.05
N LEU A 380 -3.41 -9.53 16.17
CA LEU A 380 -3.76 -10.92 16.55
C LEU A 380 -2.78 -11.51 17.57
N THR A 381 -1.48 -11.27 17.39
CA THR A 381 -0.44 -11.88 18.24
C THR A 381 -0.29 -11.19 19.58
N ASP A 382 -0.42 -9.86 19.60
CA ASP A 382 -0.25 -9.06 20.83
C ASP A 382 -1.52 -8.94 21.67
N GLY A 383 -2.70 -9.31 21.12
CA GLY A 383 -3.98 -9.18 21.80
C GLY A 383 -4.38 -7.72 22.03
N VAL A 384 -3.98 -6.82 21.11
CA VAL A 384 -4.27 -5.38 21.22
C VAL A 384 -4.73 -4.86 19.86
N LEU A 385 -5.89 -4.23 19.83
CA LEU A 385 -6.40 -3.55 18.64
C LEU A 385 -5.82 -2.14 18.59
N PRO A 386 -5.13 -1.74 17.50
CA PRO A 386 -4.65 -0.38 17.37
C PRO A 386 -5.82 0.59 17.22
N PRO A 387 -5.71 1.82 17.76
CA PRO A 387 -6.80 2.78 17.70
C PRO A 387 -6.90 3.48 16.34
N THR A 388 -8.07 4.06 16.08
CA THR A 388 -8.23 5.17 15.13
C THR A 388 -7.89 6.45 15.88
N ALA A 389 -6.66 6.92 15.77
CA ALA A 389 -6.21 8.12 16.45
C ALA A 389 -6.84 9.39 15.84
N GLY A 390 -6.92 10.46 16.63
CA GLY A 390 -7.47 11.74 16.19
C GLY A 390 -8.98 11.74 15.96
N PHE A 391 -9.70 10.72 16.40
CA PHE A 391 -11.15 10.69 16.34
C PHE A 391 -11.74 11.73 17.32
N THR A 392 -12.46 12.69 16.81
CA THR A 392 -12.95 13.83 17.60
C THR A 392 -14.47 13.78 17.82
N ARG A 393 -15.22 13.42 16.77
CA ARG A 393 -16.67 13.52 16.81
C ARG A 393 -17.33 12.46 15.92
N PRO A 394 -18.35 11.73 16.43
CA PRO A 394 -19.11 10.79 15.63
C PRO A 394 -19.70 11.42 14.37
N ASP A 395 -19.71 10.67 13.28
CA ASP A 395 -20.39 11.02 12.03
C ASP A 395 -21.56 10.05 11.81
N PRO A 396 -22.79 10.54 11.57
CA PRO A 396 -23.94 9.68 11.31
C PRO A 396 -23.78 8.74 10.12
N GLU A 397 -22.90 9.06 9.16
CA GLU A 397 -22.57 8.17 8.02
C GLU A 397 -21.50 7.13 8.36
N CYS A 398 -20.83 7.28 9.52
CA CYS A 398 -19.75 6.43 10.00
C CYS A 398 -20.09 6.03 11.45
N ASP A 399 -20.96 5.06 11.62
CA ASP A 399 -21.60 4.72 12.89
C ASP A 399 -21.26 3.30 13.41
N LEU A 400 -20.07 2.79 13.06
CA LEU A 400 -19.54 1.54 13.60
C LEU A 400 -18.65 1.78 14.84
N ASP A 401 -18.14 0.70 15.44
CA ASP A 401 -17.17 0.77 16.54
C ASP A 401 -15.75 0.96 15.99
N TYR A 402 -15.29 2.21 15.92
CA TYR A 402 -14.00 2.57 15.28
C TYR A 402 -12.79 2.53 16.21
N VAL A 403 -12.86 1.94 17.38
CA VAL A 403 -11.78 1.91 18.39
C VAL A 403 -11.13 3.29 18.54
N PRO A 404 -11.87 4.32 19.04
CA PRO A 404 -11.40 5.69 18.99
C PRO A 404 -10.26 5.96 19.97
N ASN A 405 -9.20 6.60 19.49
CA ASN A 405 -8.08 7.22 20.20
C ASN A 405 -7.22 6.32 21.08
N GLU A 406 -7.80 5.34 21.77
CA GLU A 406 -7.07 4.49 22.72
C GLU A 406 -7.01 3.05 22.21
N PRO A 407 -5.85 2.37 22.36
CA PRO A 407 -5.76 0.96 22.02
C PRO A 407 -6.68 0.11 22.88
N ARG A 408 -7.28 -0.91 22.28
CA ARG A 408 -8.20 -1.80 22.99
C ARG A 408 -7.55 -3.17 23.22
N ARG A 409 -7.43 -3.59 24.46
CA ARG A 409 -7.09 -4.98 24.77
C ARG A 409 -8.24 -5.90 24.36
N ALA A 410 -7.90 -6.95 23.63
CA ALA A 410 -8.83 -7.95 23.12
C ALA A 410 -8.08 -9.30 23.00
N ASP A 411 -8.79 -10.35 22.67
CA ASP A 411 -8.19 -11.65 22.33
C ASP A 411 -8.62 -12.06 20.90
N PRO A 412 -8.28 -11.24 19.87
CA PRO A 412 -8.73 -11.51 18.52
C PRO A 412 -8.05 -12.78 17.98
N ARG A 413 -8.83 -13.65 17.37
CA ARG A 413 -8.35 -14.86 16.70
C ARG A 413 -8.37 -14.74 15.20
N ARG A 414 -9.34 -14.00 14.67
CA ARG A 414 -9.52 -13.77 13.25
C ARG A 414 -9.70 -12.28 12.95
N ALA A 415 -8.96 -11.77 12.00
CA ALA A 415 -9.04 -10.38 11.58
C ALA A 415 -9.10 -10.25 10.06
N LEU A 416 -9.78 -9.20 9.61
CA LEU A 416 -9.87 -8.80 8.21
C LEU A 416 -9.09 -7.50 8.01
N THR A 417 -8.24 -7.42 6.98
CA THR A 417 -7.69 -6.15 6.51
C THR A 417 -8.23 -5.85 5.12
N VAL A 418 -8.68 -4.63 4.90
CA VAL A 418 -9.26 -4.19 3.63
C VAL A 418 -8.54 -2.97 3.08
N ASN A 419 -8.36 -2.94 1.77
CA ASN A 419 -7.80 -1.79 1.07
C ASN A 419 -8.65 -1.45 -0.15
N ALA A 420 -8.77 -0.15 -0.42
CA ALA A 420 -9.40 0.40 -1.60
C ALA A 420 -8.41 1.30 -2.36
N ALA A 421 -8.59 1.44 -3.67
CA ALA A 421 -7.71 2.24 -4.50
C ALA A 421 -8.50 3.09 -5.49
N PHE A 422 -7.88 4.17 -5.94
CA PHE A 422 -8.32 4.86 -7.14
C PHE A 422 -8.42 3.88 -8.31
N GLY A 423 -9.39 4.09 -9.21
CA GLY A 423 -9.78 3.09 -10.22
C GLY A 423 -10.79 2.07 -9.71
N GLY A 424 -11.17 2.12 -8.42
CA GLY A 424 -12.22 1.30 -7.82
C GLY A 424 -11.77 -0.12 -7.47
N ALA A 425 -10.48 -0.41 -7.42
CA ALA A 425 -9.99 -1.71 -6.97
C ALA A 425 -10.11 -1.84 -5.44
N ASN A 426 -10.63 -3.00 -4.98
CA ASN A 426 -10.80 -3.32 -3.57
C ASN A 426 -10.19 -4.69 -3.28
N THR A 427 -9.52 -4.85 -2.15
CA THR A 427 -8.92 -6.09 -1.67
C THR A 427 -9.29 -6.36 -0.22
N ALA A 428 -9.32 -7.63 0.14
CA ALA A 428 -9.59 -8.10 1.48
C ALA A 428 -8.75 -9.34 1.77
N LEU A 429 -8.13 -9.40 2.95
CA LEU A 429 -7.33 -10.52 3.44
C LEU A 429 -7.78 -10.90 4.85
N VAL A 430 -8.02 -12.18 5.08
CA VAL A 430 -8.38 -12.73 6.40
C VAL A 430 -7.18 -13.43 7.00
N LEU A 431 -6.76 -12.94 8.16
CA LEU A 431 -5.69 -13.53 8.96
C LEU A 431 -6.29 -14.26 10.16
N GLU A 432 -5.63 -15.33 10.54
CA GLU A 432 -5.99 -16.11 11.73
C GLU A 432 -4.75 -16.38 12.58
N ARG A 433 -4.91 -16.28 13.90
CA ARG A 433 -3.84 -16.60 14.85
C ARG A 433 -3.56 -18.12 14.81
N PRO A 434 -2.28 -18.56 14.81
CA PRO A 434 -1.89 -19.97 14.77
C PRO A 434 -2.46 -20.80 15.91
#